data_7824ef112e27d5e7abce5af1b27e979c
#
_entry.id   7824ef112e27d5e7abce5af1b27e979c
#
_cell.length_a   1.000
_cell.length_b   1.000
_cell.length_c   1.000
_cell.angle_alpha   90.00
_cell.angle_beta   90.00
_cell.angle_gamma   90.00
#
_symmetry.space_group_name_H-M   'P 1'
#
loop_
_entity.id
_entity.type
_entity.pdbx_description
1 polymer ?
#
loop_
_entity_poly.entity_id
_entity_poly.type
_entity_poly.pdbx_seq_one_letter_code
_entity_poly.pdbx_strand_id
1 'polypeptide(L)'
;MIIVGNGNCGVNFFLSFNKEHFTKKKLLKYIDGMSRTDFLIDHLEYGSFVKDDLKQIFNFNVLRGKSDYKYILKQITRTSLKVKKPDIILLDNWGDMNFTAWKCKKTNRRIWICNQEKREDYLNNYKQFIEDFDKCGYLSYEQSIENYKKLIKHYRRNNPNCPVIFINIYTQLWKKDYHRNFYEKIPYDLQKIIPNFFIGYVDKNKLKTHNGKPGLHFTKENYQEMFNNLKEQGFNYNLLNK
;
A
#
# COMPACT_ATOMS: atom_id res chain seq x y z
N MET A 1 1.05 -15.86 14.30
CA MET A 1 0.19 -14.77 13.78
C MET A 1 0.63 -14.38 12.39
N ILE A 2 -0.30 -14.29 11.46
CA ILE A 2 -0.06 -13.96 10.04
C ILE A 2 -0.69 -12.61 9.73
N ILE A 3 0.13 -11.64 9.34
CA ILE A 3 -0.32 -10.32 8.86
C ILE A 3 -0.14 -10.26 7.35
N VAL A 4 -1.20 -9.90 6.66
CA VAL A 4 -1.18 -9.63 5.21
C VAL A 4 -1.57 -8.18 4.94
N GLY A 5 -1.23 -7.68 3.77
CA GLY A 5 -1.78 -6.40 3.36
C GLY A 5 -0.99 -5.68 2.29
N ASN A 6 -1.38 -4.43 2.10
CA ASN A 6 -0.74 -3.48 1.22
C ASN A 6 -0.38 -2.23 2.00
N GLY A 7 0.87 -1.85 1.96
CA GLY A 7 1.32 -0.66 2.67
C GLY A 7 2.79 -0.38 2.46
N ASN A 8 3.17 0.82 2.82
CA ASN A 8 4.54 1.30 2.64
C ASN A 8 5.28 1.39 3.98
N CYS A 9 6.18 2.34 4.09
CA CYS A 9 6.93 2.60 5.31
C CYS A 9 6.01 2.82 6.51
N GLY A 10 4.83 3.45 6.33
CA GLY A 10 3.85 3.67 7.40
C GLY A 10 3.44 2.40 8.12
N VAL A 11 3.08 1.37 7.37
CA VAL A 11 2.75 0.04 7.92
C VAL A 11 3.93 -0.59 8.66
N ASN A 12 5.12 -0.52 8.08
CA ASN A 12 6.31 -1.09 8.69
C ASN A 12 6.70 -0.38 9.99
N PHE A 13 6.62 0.95 10.04
CA PHE A 13 6.87 1.73 11.25
C PHE A 13 5.79 1.48 12.31
N PHE A 14 4.51 1.41 11.92
CA PHE A 14 3.44 1.06 12.84
C PHE A 14 3.73 -0.26 13.55
N LEU A 15 4.08 -1.30 12.82
CA LEU A 15 4.45 -2.61 13.40
C LEU A 15 5.72 -2.55 14.24
N SER A 16 6.71 -1.77 13.83
CA SER A 16 7.99 -1.66 14.52
C SER A 16 7.87 -0.93 15.85
N PHE A 17 7.14 0.19 15.88
CA PHE A 17 6.99 1.01 17.07
C PHE A 17 5.97 0.47 18.07
N ASN A 18 5.13 -0.47 17.65
CA ASN A 18 4.18 -1.17 18.49
C ASN A 18 4.54 -2.67 18.66
N LYS A 19 5.80 -3.01 18.50
CA LYS A 19 6.28 -4.40 18.49
C LYS A 19 5.89 -5.19 19.75
N GLU A 20 5.85 -4.54 20.92
CA GLU A 20 5.47 -5.14 22.19
C GLU A 20 4.06 -5.76 22.16
N HIS A 21 3.18 -5.24 21.32
CA HIS A 21 1.83 -5.76 21.13
C HIS A 21 1.76 -6.93 20.14
N PHE A 22 2.82 -7.16 19.37
CA PHE A 22 2.88 -8.16 18.28
C PHE A 22 3.91 -9.27 18.51
N THR A 23 4.60 -9.31 19.67
CA THR A 23 5.82 -10.13 19.87
C THR A 23 5.61 -11.49 20.54
N LYS A 24 4.45 -11.76 21.13
CA LYS A 24 4.23 -13.01 21.89
C LYS A 24 4.18 -14.28 21.01
N LYS A 25 4.08 -14.14 19.71
CA LYS A 25 4.08 -15.24 18.73
C LYS A 25 4.99 -14.93 17.55
N LYS A 26 5.47 -15.97 16.89
CA LYS A 26 6.18 -15.81 15.59
C LYS A 26 5.31 -15.02 14.63
N LEU A 27 5.71 -13.78 14.35
CA LEU A 27 5.01 -12.88 13.42
C LEU A 27 5.48 -13.14 12.00
N LEU A 28 4.56 -13.61 11.16
CA LEU A 28 4.77 -13.76 9.72
C LEU A 28 4.12 -12.57 9.00
N LYS A 29 4.92 -11.79 8.30
CA LYS A 29 4.49 -10.58 7.59
C LYS A 29 4.53 -10.81 6.08
N TYR A 30 3.39 -10.64 5.45
CA TYR A 30 3.23 -10.68 4.00
C TYR A 30 2.61 -9.36 3.55
N ILE A 31 3.42 -8.29 3.57
CA ILE A 31 3.01 -6.94 3.20
C ILE A 31 3.60 -6.62 1.82
N ASP A 32 2.73 -6.40 0.86
CA ASP A 32 3.12 -5.92 -0.46
C ASP A 32 3.36 -4.42 -0.40
N GLY A 33 4.62 -4.04 -0.28
CA GLY A 33 5.05 -2.65 -0.24
C GLY A 33 5.17 -2.03 -1.63
N MET A 34 5.20 -0.69 -1.67
CA MET A 34 5.45 0.09 -2.89
C MET A 34 4.43 -0.19 -4.00
N SER A 35 3.14 -0.32 -3.64
CA SER A 35 2.08 -0.69 -4.57
C SER A 35 0.87 0.19 -4.42
N ARG A 36 0.25 0.52 -5.55
CA ARG A 36 -1.14 0.97 -5.61
C ARG A 36 -2.06 -0.24 -5.50
N THR A 37 -3.29 -0.02 -5.04
CA THR A 37 -4.28 -1.09 -4.91
C THR A 37 -4.61 -1.73 -6.26
N ASP A 38 -4.67 -0.97 -7.34
CA ASP A 38 -4.96 -1.47 -8.68
C ASP A 38 -3.90 -2.45 -9.21
N PHE A 39 -2.63 -2.35 -8.77
CA PHE A 39 -1.62 -3.37 -9.11
C PHE A 39 -1.92 -4.72 -8.48
N LEU A 40 -2.44 -4.70 -7.26
CA LEU A 40 -2.85 -5.93 -6.57
C LEU A 40 -4.11 -6.51 -7.22
N ILE A 41 -5.04 -5.66 -7.66
CA ILE A 41 -6.22 -6.11 -8.41
C ILE A 41 -5.82 -6.74 -9.74
N ASP A 42 -4.90 -6.14 -10.50
CA ASP A 42 -4.40 -6.74 -11.73
C ASP A 42 -3.81 -8.14 -11.48
N HIS A 43 -3.15 -8.36 -10.33
CA HIS A 43 -2.65 -9.68 -9.95
C HIS A 43 -3.75 -10.68 -9.63
N LEU A 44 -4.86 -10.21 -9.04
CA LEU A 44 -6.02 -11.06 -8.77
C LEU A 44 -6.76 -11.45 -10.04
N GLU A 45 -6.87 -10.52 -10.98
CA GLU A 45 -7.63 -10.69 -12.22
C GLU A 45 -6.84 -11.44 -13.29
N TYR A 46 -5.54 -11.14 -13.44
CA TYR A 46 -4.71 -11.67 -14.54
C TYR A 46 -3.57 -12.58 -14.08
N GLY A 47 -3.46 -12.84 -12.78
CA GLY A 47 -2.37 -13.63 -12.20
C GLY A 47 -1.05 -12.85 -12.08
N SER A 48 0.01 -13.54 -11.63
CA SER A 48 1.35 -12.97 -11.53
C SER A 48 1.92 -12.64 -12.92
N PHE A 49 2.78 -11.62 -13.00
CA PHE A 49 3.54 -11.38 -14.23
C PHE A 49 4.33 -12.64 -14.59
N VAL A 50 4.29 -13.02 -15.87
CA VAL A 50 5.17 -14.06 -16.38
C VAL A 50 6.56 -13.49 -16.69
N LYS A 51 7.55 -14.37 -16.67
CA LYS A 51 8.97 -14.01 -16.81
C LYS A 51 9.26 -13.24 -18.12
N ASP A 52 8.47 -13.46 -19.15
CA ASP A 52 8.65 -12.82 -20.46
C ASP A 52 8.10 -11.38 -20.50
N ASP A 53 7.00 -11.10 -19.77
CA ASP A 53 6.53 -9.73 -19.58
C ASP A 53 7.61 -8.86 -18.90
N LEU A 54 8.36 -9.49 -18.01
CA LEU A 54 9.47 -8.84 -17.30
C LEU A 54 10.69 -8.60 -18.16
N LYS A 55 11.03 -9.54 -19.06
CA LYS A 55 12.14 -9.35 -19.99
C LYS A 55 11.92 -8.12 -20.87
N GLN A 56 10.68 -7.89 -21.31
CA GLN A 56 10.35 -6.66 -22.06
C GLN A 56 10.61 -5.42 -21.22
N ILE A 57 10.14 -5.38 -19.96
CA ILE A 57 10.39 -4.27 -19.04
C ILE A 57 11.90 -4.09 -18.78
N PHE A 58 12.67 -5.16 -18.69
CA PHE A 58 14.13 -5.13 -18.42
C PHE A 58 14.97 -4.77 -19.63
N ASN A 59 14.51 -5.08 -20.83
CA ASN A 59 15.23 -4.70 -22.06
C ASN A 59 15.24 -3.19 -22.30
N PHE A 60 14.41 -2.45 -21.60
CA PHE A 60 14.28 -1.01 -21.79
C PHE A 60 15.31 -0.19 -21.00
N ASN A 61 16.39 -0.69 -20.49
CA ASN A 61 17.38 0.12 -19.74
C ASN A 61 16.75 1.22 -18.84
N VAL A 62 15.45 1.08 -18.50
CA VAL A 62 14.66 2.02 -17.69
C VAL A 62 15.15 2.01 -16.25
N LEU A 63 15.99 1.02 -15.94
CA LEU A 63 16.41 0.71 -14.60
C LEU A 63 17.80 1.27 -14.35
N ARG A 64 17.90 2.18 -13.37
CA ARG A 64 19.18 2.70 -12.87
C ARG A 64 19.94 1.67 -12.03
N GLY A 65 20.03 0.42 -12.48
CA GLY A 65 20.81 -0.58 -11.81
C GLY A 65 20.04 -1.44 -10.79
N LYS A 66 20.79 -2.15 -9.92
CA LYS A 66 20.27 -3.19 -9.02
C LYS A 66 19.12 -2.77 -8.08
N SER A 67 19.06 -1.49 -7.70
CA SER A 67 18.00 -1.02 -6.79
C SER A 67 16.64 -0.98 -7.47
N ASP A 68 16.55 -0.46 -8.70
CA ASP A 68 15.29 -0.35 -9.42
C ASP A 68 14.79 -1.74 -9.82
N TYR A 69 15.69 -2.62 -10.24
CA TYR A 69 15.42 -4.04 -10.46
C TYR A 69 14.77 -4.72 -9.24
N LYS A 70 15.33 -4.49 -8.05
CA LYS A 70 14.78 -5.02 -6.79
C LYS A 70 13.35 -4.52 -6.51
N TYR A 71 13.04 -3.27 -6.84
CA TYR A 71 11.68 -2.72 -6.67
C TYR A 71 10.69 -3.33 -7.66
N ILE A 72 11.09 -3.55 -8.91
CA ILE A 72 10.24 -4.21 -9.88
C ILE A 72 10.01 -5.67 -9.50
N LEU A 73 11.04 -6.40 -9.09
CA LEU A 73 10.88 -7.77 -8.59
C LEU A 73 9.92 -7.84 -7.39
N LYS A 74 9.94 -6.86 -6.49
CA LYS A 74 8.98 -6.79 -5.39
C LYS A 74 7.54 -6.59 -5.86
N GLN A 75 7.32 -5.92 -6.97
CA GLN A 75 5.98 -5.77 -7.55
C GLN A 75 5.47 -7.09 -8.17
N ILE A 76 6.36 -7.98 -8.55
CA ILE A 76 6.03 -9.25 -9.19
C ILE A 76 5.69 -10.33 -8.17
N THR A 77 6.41 -10.36 -7.06
CA THR A 77 6.19 -11.31 -5.97
C THR A 77 5.14 -10.78 -4.99
N ARG A 78 3.87 -10.91 -5.34
CA ARG A 78 2.75 -10.53 -4.46
C ARG A 78 2.48 -11.65 -3.46
N THR A 79 3.26 -11.69 -2.42
CA THR A 79 3.19 -12.77 -1.42
C THR A 79 1.95 -12.69 -0.54
N SER A 80 1.42 -11.48 -0.27
CA SER A 80 0.22 -11.31 0.55
C SER A 80 -1.01 -11.97 -0.07
N LEU A 81 -1.15 -11.90 -1.40
CA LEU A 81 -2.30 -12.46 -2.11
C LEU A 81 -2.36 -13.99 -2.07
N LYS A 82 -1.24 -14.65 -1.78
CA LYS A 82 -1.14 -16.12 -1.67
C LYS A 82 -1.55 -16.66 -0.30
N VAL A 83 -1.64 -15.79 0.70
CA VAL A 83 -1.99 -16.20 2.07
C VAL A 83 -3.46 -16.57 2.13
N LYS A 84 -3.77 -17.78 2.58
CA LYS A 84 -5.13 -18.31 2.60
C LYS A 84 -5.94 -17.86 3.82
N LYS A 85 -5.32 -17.75 4.99
CA LYS A 85 -6.01 -17.47 6.26
C LYS A 85 -5.18 -16.49 7.10
N PRO A 86 -5.27 -15.18 6.84
CA PRO A 86 -4.61 -14.19 7.67
C PRO A 86 -5.31 -14.02 9.02
N ASP A 87 -4.54 -13.58 10.01
CA ASP A 87 -5.05 -13.16 11.32
C ASP A 87 -5.38 -11.66 11.34
N ILE A 88 -4.64 -10.86 10.57
CA ILE A 88 -4.84 -9.42 10.44
C ILE A 88 -4.59 -8.99 8.99
N ILE A 89 -5.43 -8.07 8.51
CA ILE A 89 -5.22 -7.32 7.27
C ILE A 89 -4.74 -5.93 7.65
N LEU A 90 -3.58 -5.50 7.17
CA LEU A 90 -2.98 -4.21 7.46
C LEU A 90 -2.76 -3.42 6.17
N LEU A 91 -3.40 -2.25 6.07
CA LEU A 91 -3.45 -1.42 4.87
C LEU A 91 -3.00 0.01 5.17
N ASP A 92 -2.56 0.73 4.14
CA ASP A 92 -2.45 2.20 4.13
C ASP A 92 -2.85 2.77 2.77
N ASN A 93 -3.10 4.07 2.73
CA ASN A 93 -3.48 4.79 1.51
C ASN A 93 -2.28 5.40 0.76
N TRP A 94 -1.06 5.18 1.22
CA TRP A 94 0.14 5.80 0.65
C TRP A 94 0.35 5.51 -0.83
N GLY A 95 0.20 4.25 -1.21
CA GLY A 95 0.44 3.82 -2.58
C GLY A 95 -0.50 4.51 -3.57
N ASP A 96 -1.78 4.56 -3.24
CA ASP A 96 -2.80 5.16 -4.08
C ASP A 96 -2.64 6.68 -4.21
N MET A 97 -2.19 7.35 -3.13
CA MET A 97 -1.94 8.79 -3.13
C MET A 97 -0.73 9.21 -3.94
N ASN A 98 0.32 8.39 -3.97
CA ASN A 98 1.64 8.89 -4.38
C ASN A 98 2.22 8.21 -5.60
N PHE A 99 1.70 7.07 -6.01
CA PHE A 99 2.29 6.35 -7.13
C PHE A 99 1.52 6.59 -8.42
N THR A 100 2.24 7.03 -9.44
CA THR A 100 1.79 6.93 -10.81
C THR A 100 2.07 5.53 -11.32
N ALA A 101 1.20 5.03 -12.18
CA ALA A 101 1.34 3.74 -12.82
C ALA A 101 1.53 3.89 -14.31
N TRP A 102 2.05 2.87 -14.91
CA TRP A 102 2.13 2.69 -16.35
C TRP A 102 1.41 1.41 -16.73
N LYS A 103 0.54 1.48 -17.72
CA LYS A 103 -0.26 0.36 -18.19
C LYS A 103 0.32 -0.17 -19.49
N CYS A 104 0.70 -1.43 -19.50
CA CYS A 104 1.15 -2.10 -20.73
C CYS A 104 -0.03 -2.25 -21.70
N LYS A 105 0.10 -1.73 -22.90
CA LYS A 105 -0.95 -1.77 -23.93
C LYS A 105 -1.27 -3.20 -24.36
N LYS A 106 -0.26 -4.06 -24.44
CA LYS A 106 -0.40 -5.45 -24.86
C LYS A 106 -1.09 -6.34 -23.82
N THR A 107 -0.71 -6.20 -22.54
CA THR A 107 -1.18 -7.09 -21.48
C THR A 107 -2.26 -6.48 -20.60
N ASN A 108 -2.53 -5.19 -20.76
CA ASN A 108 -3.46 -4.40 -19.95
C ASN A 108 -3.09 -4.30 -18.47
N ARG A 109 -1.90 -4.75 -18.07
CA ARG A 109 -1.40 -4.77 -16.70
C ARG A 109 -0.65 -3.51 -16.35
N ARG A 110 -0.70 -3.15 -15.08
CA ARG A 110 -0.02 -1.98 -14.55
C ARG A 110 1.31 -2.34 -13.93
N ILE A 111 2.25 -1.43 -14.08
CA ILE A 111 3.54 -1.44 -13.41
C ILE A 111 3.78 -0.08 -12.76
N TRP A 112 4.58 -0.07 -11.71
CA TRP A 112 5.07 1.16 -11.12
C TRP A 112 6.58 1.26 -11.32
N ILE A 113 7.04 2.46 -11.73
CA ILE A 113 8.45 2.77 -11.89
C ILE A 113 8.80 3.89 -10.91
N CYS A 114 9.81 3.68 -10.08
CA CYS A 114 10.20 4.60 -9.00
C CYS A 114 10.68 5.96 -9.52
N ASN A 115 10.26 7.05 -8.84
CA ASN A 115 10.77 8.42 -9.06
C ASN A 115 10.52 9.02 -10.46
N GLN A 116 9.39 8.81 -11.03
CA GLN A 116 9.05 9.29 -12.38
C GLN A 116 8.94 10.81 -12.50
N GLU A 117 8.39 11.49 -11.48
CA GLU A 117 8.13 12.93 -11.55
C GLU A 117 9.40 13.79 -11.64
N LYS A 118 10.55 13.24 -11.29
CA LYS A 118 11.85 13.92 -11.39
C LYS A 118 12.68 13.50 -12.62
N ARG A 119 12.14 12.69 -13.51
CA ARG A 119 12.90 11.99 -14.55
C ARG A 119 12.24 12.01 -15.93
N GLU A 120 11.58 13.10 -16.28
CA GLU A 120 11.13 13.28 -17.67
C GLU A 120 12.26 13.12 -18.68
N ASP A 121 13.47 13.60 -18.32
CA ASP A 121 14.68 13.41 -19.15
C ASP A 121 15.04 11.93 -19.36
N TYR A 122 14.65 11.07 -18.43
CA TYR A 122 14.93 9.64 -18.50
C TYR A 122 13.96 8.92 -19.42
N LEU A 123 12.71 9.35 -19.43
CA LEU A 123 11.67 8.81 -20.31
C LEU A 123 11.83 9.27 -21.77
N ASN A 124 12.38 10.45 -21.98
CA ASN A 124 12.65 10.95 -23.34
C ASN A 124 13.65 10.05 -24.11
N ASN A 125 14.50 9.30 -23.42
CA ASN A 125 15.39 8.31 -24.02
C ASN A 125 14.73 6.96 -24.33
N TYR A 126 13.43 6.77 -23.96
CA TYR A 126 12.73 5.49 -24.08
C TYR A 126 11.48 5.59 -24.95
N LYS A 127 11.65 6.02 -26.20
CA LYS A 127 10.55 6.06 -27.17
C LYS A 127 9.75 4.77 -27.19
N GLN A 128 10.42 3.63 -27.23
CA GLN A 128 9.77 2.32 -27.26
C GLN A 128 8.94 2.03 -26.00
N PHE A 129 9.40 2.45 -24.82
CA PHE A 129 8.62 2.28 -23.59
C PHE A 129 7.29 3.04 -23.65
N ILE A 130 7.31 4.27 -24.16
CA ILE A 130 6.12 5.11 -24.32
C ILE A 130 5.18 4.55 -25.42
N GLU A 131 5.74 3.87 -26.41
CA GLU A 131 4.95 3.17 -27.44
C GLU A 131 4.19 1.98 -26.83
N ASP A 132 4.80 1.25 -25.90
CA ASP A 132 4.24 0.05 -25.30
C ASP A 132 3.43 0.29 -24.02
N PHE A 133 3.62 1.44 -23.37
CA PHE A 133 2.99 1.75 -22.08
C PHE A 133 2.31 3.12 -22.09
N ASP A 134 1.10 3.15 -21.54
CA ASP A 134 0.37 4.38 -21.26
C ASP A 134 0.56 4.82 -19.81
N LYS A 135 0.81 6.12 -19.60
CA LYS A 135 0.86 6.69 -18.25
C LYS A 135 -0.55 6.70 -17.67
N CYS A 136 -0.74 6.02 -16.56
CA CYS A 136 -1.99 6.04 -15.80
C CYS A 136 -1.99 7.23 -14.84
N GLY A 137 -3.11 7.94 -14.77
CA GLY A 137 -3.34 8.94 -13.73
C GLY A 137 -3.42 8.34 -12.33
N TYR A 138 -3.70 9.20 -11.34
CA TYR A 138 -4.07 8.75 -10.01
C TYR A 138 -5.42 8.03 -10.04
N LEU A 139 -5.63 7.14 -9.07
CA LEU A 139 -6.94 6.50 -8.89
C LEU A 139 -7.98 7.55 -8.50
N SER A 140 -9.20 7.41 -9.00
CA SER A 140 -10.32 8.16 -8.44
C SER A 140 -10.67 7.64 -7.04
N TYR A 141 -11.48 8.41 -6.33
CA TYR A 141 -12.00 8.00 -5.03
C TYR A 141 -12.76 6.67 -5.13
N GLU A 142 -13.67 6.56 -6.09
CA GLU A 142 -14.50 5.38 -6.32
C GLU A 142 -13.65 4.16 -6.69
N GLN A 143 -12.65 4.34 -7.55
CA GLN A 143 -11.72 3.28 -7.92
C GLN A 143 -10.94 2.77 -6.71
N SER A 144 -10.46 3.66 -5.85
CA SER A 144 -9.73 3.28 -4.64
C SER A 144 -10.62 2.52 -3.67
N ILE A 145 -11.83 3.01 -3.39
CA ILE A 145 -12.80 2.33 -2.53
C ILE A 145 -13.08 0.92 -3.05
N GLU A 146 -13.38 0.78 -4.33
CA GLU A 146 -13.69 -0.52 -4.92
C GLU A 146 -12.49 -1.48 -4.90
N ASN A 147 -11.28 -0.98 -5.14
CA ASN A 147 -10.07 -1.77 -5.04
C ASN A 147 -9.82 -2.28 -3.62
N TYR A 148 -9.97 -1.43 -2.60
CA TYR A 148 -9.86 -1.87 -1.19
C TYR A 148 -10.91 -2.92 -0.83
N LYS A 149 -12.16 -2.75 -1.26
CA LYS A 149 -13.22 -3.74 -1.06
C LYS A 149 -12.85 -5.10 -1.67
N LYS A 150 -12.38 -5.12 -2.91
CA LYS A 150 -11.93 -6.34 -3.60
C LYS A 150 -10.77 -7.01 -2.86
N LEU A 151 -9.75 -6.24 -2.44
CA LEU A 151 -8.61 -6.75 -1.69
C LEU A 151 -9.02 -7.35 -0.34
N ILE A 152 -9.83 -6.63 0.43
CA ILE A 152 -10.31 -7.10 1.73
C ILE A 152 -11.15 -8.37 1.57
N LYS A 153 -12.05 -8.41 0.59
CA LYS A 153 -12.83 -9.60 0.26
C LYS A 153 -11.90 -10.79 -0.08
N HIS A 154 -10.86 -10.57 -0.88
CA HIS A 154 -9.89 -11.60 -1.21
C HIS A 154 -9.16 -12.12 0.03
N TYR A 155 -8.63 -11.25 0.89
CA TYR A 155 -7.94 -11.66 2.11
C TYR A 155 -8.86 -12.39 3.09
N ARG A 156 -10.14 -12.01 3.16
CA ARG A 156 -11.15 -12.61 4.03
C ARG A 156 -11.78 -13.91 3.52
N ARG A 157 -11.41 -14.41 2.34
CA ARG A 157 -12.07 -15.58 1.71
C ARG A 157 -12.16 -16.82 2.60
N ASN A 158 -11.20 -17.01 3.51
CA ASN A 158 -11.18 -18.14 4.44
C ASN A 158 -11.18 -17.70 5.92
N ASN A 159 -11.34 -16.41 6.20
CA ASN A 159 -11.49 -15.83 7.52
C ASN A 159 -12.36 -14.56 7.42
N PRO A 160 -13.69 -14.68 7.28
CA PRO A 160 -14.58 -13.54 7.02
C PRO A 160 -14.50 -12.44 8.08
N ASN A 161 -14.20 -12.82 9.33
CA ASN A 161 -14.11 -11.90 10.46
C ASN A 161 -12.68 -11.38 10.72
N CYS A 162 -11.73 -11.64 9.81
CA CYS A 162 -10.38 -11.14 9.94
C CYS A 162 -10.39 -9.61 10.11
N PRO A 163 -9.81 -9.06 11.19
CA PRO A 163 -9.80 -7.63 11.40
C PRO A 163 -8.95 -6.91 10.34
N VAL A 164 -9.43 -5.76 9.92
CA VAL A 164 -8.71 -4.84 9.04
C VAL A 164 -8.22 -3.67 9.88
N ILE A 165 -6.95 -3.39 9.83
CA ILE A 165 -6.35 -2.16 10.37
C ILE A 165 -5.90 -1.31 9.19
N PHE A 166 -6.40 -0.09 9.10
CA PHE A 166 -6.03 0.86 8.07
C PHE A 166 -5.26 2.03 8.69
N ILE A 167 -4.00 2.18 8.32
CA ILE A 167 -3.16 3.30 8.76
C ILE A 167 -3.44 4.48 7.83
N ASN A 168 -4.14 5.48 8.37
CA ASN A 168 -4.50 6.67 7.59
C ASN A 168 -3.31 7.62 7.47
N ILE A 169 -2.84 7.80 6.25
CA ILE A 169 -1.77 8.75 5.93
C ILE A 169 -2.40 10.06 5.47
N TYR A 170 -1.96 11.17 6.03
CA TYR A 170 -2.53 12.50 5.79
C TYR A 170 -1.83 13.25 4.67
N THR A 171 -2.59 13.78 3.76
CA THR A 171 -2.10 14.54 2.60
C THR A 171 -1.51 15.88 2.98
N GLN A 172 -1.97 16.47 4.07
CA GLN A 172 -1.45 17.77 4.56
C GLN A 172 0.05 17.74 4.92
N LEU A 173 0.62 16.55 5.14
CA LEU A 173 2.06 16.38 5.32
C LEU A 173 2.84 16.65 4.02
N TRP A 174 2.13 16.75 2.90
CA TRP A 174 2.67 16.97 1.56
C TRP A 174 2.16 18.32 1.05
N LYS A 175 3.00 19.30 1.03
CA LYS A 175 2.69 20.70 0.68
C LYS A 175 2.08 20.90 -0.72
N LYS A 176 1.77 19.88 -1.51
CA LYS A 176 1.61 20.03 -2.96
C LYS A 176 0.27 19.66 -3.59
N ASP A 177 -0.66 18.96 -2.95
CA ASP A 177 -1.82 18.52 -3.72
C ASP A 177 -3.15 18.49 -2.96
N TYR A 178 -3.88 19.60 -3.00
CA TYR A 178 -5.27 19.69 -2.58
C TYR A 178 -6.19 18.66 -3.28
N HIS A 179 -5.82 18.18 -4.46
CA HIS A 179 -6.60 17.22 -5.22
C HIS A 179 -6.62 15.80 -4.63
N ARG A 180 -5.80 15.52 -3.63
CA ARG A 180 -5.66 14.18 -3.02
C ARG A 180 -6.29 14.06 -1.64
N ASN A 181 -6.94 15.10 -1.14
CA ASN A 181 -7.52 15.11 0.21
C ASN A 181 -8.61 14.04 0.40
N PHE A 182 -9.24 13.59 -0.67
CA PHE A 182 -10.26 12.55 -0.59
C PHE A 182 -9.70 11.19 -0.13
N TYR A 183 -8.41 10.91 -0.35
CA TYR A 183 -7.80 9.66 0.12
C TYR A 183 -7.84 9.52 1.65
N GLU A 184 -7.84 10.63 2.38
CA GLU A 184 -7.98 10.62 3.85
C GLU A 184 -9.37 10.17 4.31
N LYS A 185 -10.38 10.30 3.46
CA LYS A 185 -11.77 9.91 3.75
C LYS A 185 -12.02 8.42 3.50
N ILE A 186 -11.24 7.80 2.61
CA ILE A 186 -11.39 6.41 2.21
C ILE A 186 -11.54 5.45 3.39
N PRO A 187 -10.63 5.44 4.41
CA PRO A 187 -10.78 4.50 5.51
C PRO A 187 -12.06 4.70 6.32
N TYR A 188 -12.53 5.92 6.48
CA TYR A 188 -13.77 6.19 7.21
C TYR A 188 -15.01 5.68 6.47
N ASP A 189 -15.02 5.80 5.14
CA ASP A 189 -16.15 5.30 4.34
C ASP A 189 -16.10 3.77 4.21
N LEU A 190 -14.91 3.17 4.15
CA LEU A 190 -14.75 1.72 4.25
C LEU A 190 -15.21 1.17 5.62
N GLN A 191 -14.91 1.89 6.72
CA GLN A 191 -15.31 1.48 8.07
C GLN A 191 -16.85 1.42 8.23
N LYS A 192 -17.60 2.29 7.56
CA LYS A 192 -19.06 2.29 7.60
C LYS A 192 -19.69 1.04 6.98
N ILE A 193 -19.00 0.40 6.04
CA ILE A 193 -19.53 -0.69 5.21
C ILE A 193 -18.84 -2.04 5.43
N ILE A 194 -17.67 -2.04 6.07
CA ILE A 194 -16.88 -3.25 6.30
C ILE A 194 -16.82 -3.53 7.81
N PRO A 195 -17.40 -4.64 8.30
CA PRO A 195 -17.31 -4.99 9.70
C PRO A 195 -15.87 -5.29 10.14
N ASN A 196 -15.57 -5.13 11.42
CA ASN A 196 -14.23 -5.34 11.99
C ASN A 196 -13.14 -4.55 11.26
N PHE A 197 -13.43 -3.30 10.93
CA PHE A 197 -12.52 -2.37 10.28
C PHE A 197 -12.14 -1.27 11.27
N PHE A 198 -10.85 -1.08 11.50
CA PHE A 198 -10.29 -0.18 12.48
C PHE A 198 -9.33 0.81 11.80
N ILE A 199 -9.37 2.07 12.22
CA ILE A 199 -8.55 3.13 11.62
C ILE A 199 -7.48 3.57 12.59
N GLY A 200 -6.21 3.39 12.24
CA GLY A 200 -5.09 4.02 12.91
C GLY A 200 -4.95 5.46 12.43
N TYR A 201 -5.38 6.42 13.24
CA TYR A 201 -5.29 7.84 12.95
C TYR A 201 -4.63 8.62 14.09
N VAL A 202 -4.22 9.83 13.80
CA VAL A 202 -3.72 10.80 14.78
C VAL A 202 -4.51 12.09 14.59
N ASP A 203 -4.82 12.80 15.66
CA ASP A 203 -5.37 14.14 15.54
C ASP A 203 -4.43 15.02 14.70
N LYS A 204 -5.00 15.70 13.70
CA LYS A 204 -4.23 16.53 12.76
C LYS A 204 -3.39 17.60 13.47
N ASN A 205 -3.85 18.10 14.61
CA ASN A 205 -3.12 19.08 15.41
C ASN A 205 -1.94 18.51 16.17
N LYS A 206 -1.91 17.18 16.34
CA LYS A 206 -0.83 16.43 17.02
C LYS A 206 0.15 15.78 16.05
N LEU A 207 -0.08 15.92 14.74
CA LEU A 207 0.78 15.30 13.74
C LEU A 207 2.20 15.86 13.81
N LYS A 208 3.14 14.97 14.08
CA LYS A 208 4.58 15.26 14.04
C LYS A 208 5.25 14.35 13.04
N THR A 209 6.15 14.91 12.25
CA THR A 209 6.94 14.14 11.29
C THR A 209 8.34 13.88 11.83
N HIS A 210 8.91 12.77 11.47
CA HIS A 210 10.28 12.44 11.86
C HIS A 210 11.24 13.50 11.28
N ASN A 211 12.05 14.12 12.15
CA ASN A 211 13.01 15.19 11.80
C ASN A 211 12.38 16.53 11.38
N GLY A 212 11.12 16.83 11.73
CA GLY A 212 10.49 18.13 11.46
C GLY A 212 10.34 18.47 9.96
N LYS A 213 10.68 17.57 9.06
CA LYS A 213 10.48 17.75 7.61
C LYS A 213 9.13 17.18 7.22
N PRO A 214 8.39 17.84 6.31
CA PRO A 214 7.25 17.23 5.65
C PRO A 214 7.74 15.92 5.02
N GLY A 215 7.37 14.81 5.59
CA GLY A 215 7.94 13.54 5.21
C GLY A 215 6.99 12.37 5.46
N LEU A 216 7.34 11.25 4.89
CA LEU A 216 6.62 9.99 4.85
C LEU A 216 6.36 9.33 6.22
N HIS A 217 6.98 9.85 7.27
CA HIS A 217 7.08 9.12 8.51
C HIS A 217 6.62 9.99 9.67
N PHE A 218 5.63 9.47 10.37
CA PHE A 218 5.22 9.99 11.67
C PHE A 218 6.27 9.68 12.75
N THR A 219 6.22 10.41 13.85
CA THR A 219 7.05 10.07 15.01
C THR A 219 6.57 8.75 15.65
N LYS A 220 7.42 8.18 16.51
CA LYS A 220 7.07 6.98 17.28
C LYS A 220 5.80 7.20 18.10
N GLU A 221 5.68 8.36 18.74
CA GLU A 221 4.54 8.74 19.57
C GLU A 221 3.24 8.75 18.75
N ASN A 222 3.27 9.26 17.52
CA ASN A 222 2.11 9.23 16.64
C ASN A 222 1.70 7.80 16.27
N TYR A 223 2.66 6.90 15.98
CA TYR A 223 2.32 5.50 15.73
C TYR A 223 1.75 4.79 16.97
N GLN A 224 2.22 5.15 18.16
CA GLN A 224 1.66 4.65 19.42
C GLN A 224 0.25 5.19 19.68
N GLU A 225 0.00 6.48 19.38
CA GLU A 225 -1.34 7.07 19.43
C GLU A 225 -2.30 6.36 18.47
N MET A 226 -1.87 6.06 17.24
CA MET A 226 -2.67 5.27 16.29
C MET A 226 -3.08 3.92 16.89
N PHE A 227 -2.17 3.24 17.59
CA PHE A 227 -2.49 1.96 18.23
C PHE A 227 -3.48 2.12 19.39
N ASN A 228 -3.36 3.18 20.18
CA ASN A 228 -4.32 3.46 21.24
C ASN A 228 -5.71 3.75 20.68
N ASN A 229 -5.81 4.52 19.60
CA ASN A 229 -7.07 4.77 18.91
C ASN A 229 -7.73 3.49 18.35
N LEU A 230 -6.94 2.48 17.96
CA LEU A 230 -7.49 1.17 17.60
C LEU A 230 -8.16 0.49 18.80
N LYS A 231 -7.55 0.57 19.99
CA LYS A 231 -8.12 0.02 21.24
C LYS A 231 -9.43 0.71 21.61
N GLU A 232 -9.48 2.03 21.50
CA GLU A 232 -10.69 2.84 21.76
C GLU A 232 -11.84 2.48 20.81
N GLN A 233 -11.51 2.09 19.57
CA GLN A 233 -12.47 1.56 18.59
C GLN A 233 -12.89 0.11 18.88
N GLY A 234 -12.42 -0.50 19.96
CA GLY A 234 -12.75 -1.89 20.32
C GLY A 234 -11.90 -2.95 19.62
N PHE A 235 -10.77 -2.57 19.02
CA PHE A 235 -9.84 -3.57 18.48
C PHE A 235 -9.32 -4.46 19.58
N ASN A 236 -9.68 -5.74 19.52
CA ASN A 236 -9.27 -6.72 20.51
C ASN A 236 -7.84 -7.21 20.24
N TYR A 237 -6.86 -6.48 20.77
CA TYR A 237 -5.44 -6.84 20.64
C TYR A 237 -5.07 -8.13 21.40
N ASN A 238 -5.92 -8.63 22.32
CA ASN A 238 -5.71 -9.93 22.97
C ASN A 238 -5.81 -11.10 21.99
N LEU A 239 -6.46 -10.91 20.83
CA LEU A 239 -6.40 -11.85 19.71
C LEU A 239 -4.97 -12.04 19.20
N LEU A 240 -4.11 -11.05 19.41
CA LEU A 240 -2.70 -11.09 19.04
C LEU A 240 -1.89 -11.97 20.01
N ASN A 241 -2.46 -12.29 21.16
CA ASN A 241 -1.82 -13.03 22.24
C ASN A 241 -2.27 -14.49 22.37
N LYS A 242 -3.29 -14.90 21.59
CA LYS A 242 -3.73 -16.29 21.47
C LYS A 242 -2.98 -16.98 20.34
#